data_5152768f1f9434bfb612287bd17b77b9
#
_entry.id   5152768f1f9434bfb612287bd17b77b9
#
_cell.length_a   1.000
_cell.length_b   1.000
_cell.length_c   1.000
_cell.angle_alpha   90.00
_cell.angle_beta   90.00
_cell.angle_gamma   90.00
#
_symmetry.space_group_name_H-M   'P 1'
#
loop_
_entity.id
_entity.type
_entity.pdbx_description
1 polymer ?
#
loop_
_entity_poly.entity_id
_entity_poly.type
_entity_poly.pdbx_seq_one_letter_code
_entity_poly.pdbx_strand_id
1 'polypeptide(L)'
;MPSSFDLILKNGKCFIDGQLKAIDIGISNGIIKSISKIEKTYNEKILDANNLTILPGIIDTQVHFREPGSTDVEDLESGSKAAVIGGITSVFEMPNTNPPTSNHTEFNKKLSLAKNRMFCNYAFYFGATPQNIDDLKKLNDLEGCCGVKLFAGSSTGNLLVKDEKDIEKVISNSSKIVSIHSEDEDILNLRKKFIKKGDVSSHPFWRNEECAMSSTRRVVKIAERYNKKIHVLHVTTKEEVEFLSRYKGNVSFEITPQHLTLSAPHCYKLLGSLAQMNPPIREKKHQDMLWKAIRDDVADMIGSDHAPHSLQDKKKEYPQTPSGMPGVQTLVPLMLNHVNSNK
;
A
#
# COMPACT_ATOMS: atom_id res chain seq x y z
N MET A 1 -6.40 28.13 -33.53
CA MET A 1 -7.64 28.24 -32.74
C MET A 1 -7.26 28.09 -31.30
N PRO A 2 -7.75 28.87 -30.34
CA PRO A 2 -7.50 28.60 -28.94
C PRO A 2 -8.10 27.20 -28.63
N SER A 3 -7.31 26.34 -28.03
CA SER A 3 -7.73 24.99 -27.63
C SER A 3 -8.87 25.15 -26.61
N SER A 4 -10.08 24.69 -26.95
CA SER A 4 -11.18 24.62 -26.00
C SER A 4 -10.86 23.51 -24.97
N PHE A 5 -11.03 23.82 -23.70
CA PHE A 5 -10.91 22.85 -22.61
C PHE A 5 -12.29 22.32 -22.23
N ASP A 6 -12.37 21.07 -21.83
CA ASP A 6 -13.62 20.49 -21.29
C ASP A 6 -13.85 20.95 -19.84
N LEU A 7 -12.73 21.17 -19.12
CA LEU A 7 -12.71 21.57 -17.73
C LEU A 7 -11.50 22.48 -17.46
N ILE A 8 -11.72 23.55 -16.71
CA ILE A 8 -10.65 24.40 -16.18
C ILE A 8 -10.74 24.42 -14.65
N LEU A 9 -9.62 24.10 -13.98
CA LEU A 9 -9.45 24.35 -12.56
C LEU A 9 -8.83 25.74 -12.41
N LYS A 10 -9.53 26.66 -11.76
CA LYS A 10 -9.17 28.08 -11.72
C LYS A 10 -8.94 28.57 -10.29
N ASN A 11 -8.06 29.55 -10.12
CA ASN A 11 -7.80 30.26 -8.86
C ASN A 11 -7.20 29.40 -7.72
N GLY A 12 -6.79 28.16 -7.97
CA GLY A 12 -6.20 27.28 -6.95
C GLY A 12 -4.70 27.49 -6.78
N LYS A 13 -4.15 26.96 -5.70
CA LYS A 13 -2.71 26.79 -5.51
C LYS A 13 -2.33 25.37 -5.93
N CYS A 14 -1.68 25.21 -7.09
CA CYS A 14 -1.26 23.92 -7.62
C CYS A 14 0.12 23.54 -7.10
N PHE A 15 0.30 22.33 -6.63
CA PHE A 15 1.60 21.77 -6.27
C PHE A 15 2.29 21.27 -7.54
N ILE A 16 3.35 21.98 -7.96
CA ILE A 16 4.08 21.73 -9.21
C ILE A 16 5.57 21.89 -8.94
N ASP A 17 6.37 20.90 -9.31
CA ASP A 17 7.83 20.90 -9.13
C ASP A 17 8.26 21.23 -7.69
N GLY A 18 7.61 20.59 -6.72
CA GLY A 18 7.93 20.79 -5.30
C GLY A 18 7.44 22.11 -4.68
N GLN A 19 6.67 22.91 -5.42
CA GLN A 19 6.23 24.25 -4.97
C GLN A 19 4.73 24.47 -5.18
N LEU A 20 4.13 25.29 -4.34
CA LEU A 20 2.75 25.78 -4.53
C LEU A 20 2.77 27.02 -5.42
N LYS A 21 2.12 26.94 -6.59
CA LYS A 21 2.01 28.01 -7.58
C LYS A 21 0.54 28.38 -7.79
N ALA A 22 0.22 29.69 -7.78
CA ALA A 22 -1.11 30.17 -8.16
C ALA A 22 -1.23 30.15 -9.70
N ILE A 23 -1.79 29.06 -10.23
CA ILE A 23 -1.85 28.77 -11.66
C ILE A 23 -3.10 27.97 -11.96
N ASP A 24 -3.63 28.09 -13.19
CA ASP A 24 -4.81 27.36 -13.63
C ASP A 24 -4.41 26.06 -14.37
N ILE A 25 -5.32 25.09 -14.40
CA ILE A 25 -5.14 23.84 -15.14
C ILE A 25 -6.27 23.69 -16.16
N GLY A 26 -5.91 23.59 -17.44
CA GLY A 26 -6.82 23.29 -18.54
C GLY A 26 -6.78 21.83 -18.93
N ILE A 27 -7.95 21.18 -18.97
CA ILE A 27 -8.11 19.75 -19.24
C ILE A 27 -8.96 19.57 -20.50
N SER A 28 -8.54 18.68 -21.39
CA SER A 28 -9.32 18.25 -22.56
C SER A 28 -9.19 16.74 -22.73
N ASN A 29 -10.33 16.06 -22.89
CA ASN A 29 -10.42 14.60 -23.04
C ASN A 29 -9.71 13.85 -21.90
N GLY A 30 -9.89 14.30 -20.66
CA GLY A 30 -9.29 13.71 -19.47
C GLY A 30 -7.78 13.91 -19.31
N ILE A 31 -7.15 14.73 -20.18
CA ILE A 31 -5.71 14.98 -20.17
C ILE A 31 -5.43 16.44 -19.84
N ILE A 32 -4.48 16.70 -18.95
CA ILE A 32 -3.98 18.05 -18.69
C ILE A 32 -3.28 18.57 -19.96
N LYS A 33 -3.81 19.65 -20.54
CA LYS A 33 -3.30 20.26 -21.77
C LYS A 33 -2.60 21.59 -21.50
N SER A 34 -2.92 22.25 -20.40
CA SER A 34 -2.30 23.52 -20.01
C SER A 34 -2.12 23.59 -18.50
N ILE A 35 -0.95 24.07 -18.08
CA ILE A 35 -0.64 24.49 -16.72
C ILE A 35 -0.11 25.93 -16.85
N SER A 36 -1.03 26.88 -16.91
CA SER A 36 -0.71 28.31 -17.14
C SER A 36 -1.89 29.17 -16.69
N LYS A 37 -1.70 30.47 -16.58
CA LYS A 37 -2.82 31.35 -16.33
C LYS A 37 -3.74 31.39 -17.57
N ILE A 38 -5.02 31.07 -17.37
CA ILE A 38 -6.03 31.01 -18.44
C ILE A 38 -6.93 32.21 -18.30
N GLU A 39 -6.69 33.23 -19.14
CA GLU A 39 -7.41 34.52 -19.08
C GLU A 39 -8.76 34.47 -19.81
N LYS A 40 -8.80 33.80 -20.98
CA LYS A 40 -10.00 33.73 -21.82
C LYS A 40 -10.66 32.35 -21.69
N THR A 41 -11.93 32.34 -21.32
CA THR A 41 -12.79 31.18 -21.27
C THR A 41 -13.99 31.43 -22.18
N TYR A 42 -14.50 30.38 -22.81
CA TYR A 42 -15.65 30.45 -23.72
C TYR A 42 -16.84 29.67 -23.14
N ASN A 43 -16.90 28.38 -23.41
CA ASN A 43 -18.00 27.49 -22.96
C ASN A 43 -17.49 26.35 -22.07
N GLU A 44 -16.29 26.52 -21.50
CA GLU A 44 -15.67 25.49 -20.67
C GLU A 44 -16.37 25.39 -19.31
N LYS A 45 -16.42 24.18 -18.77
CA LYS A 45 -16.76 23.98 -17.36
C LYS A 45 -15.63 24.52 -16.48
N ILE A 46 -15.95 25.45 -15.62
CA ILE A 46 -14.97 26.02 -14.67
C ILE A 46 -15.28 25.48 -13.27
N LEU A 47 -14.25 24.95 -12.63
CA LEU A 47 -14.25 24.65 -11.21
C LEU A 47 -13.39 25.70 -10.52
N ASP A 48 -14.01 26.56 -9.72
CA ASP A 48 -13.31 27.56 -8.92
C ASP A 48 -12.68 26.88 -7.71
N ALA A 49 -11.36 26.84 -7.69
CA ALA A 49 -10.54 26.28 -6.63
C ALA A 49 -9.95 27.36 -5.70
N ASN A 50 -10.60 28.52 -5.60
CA ASN A 50 -10.15 29.59 -4.72
C ASN A 50 -10.00 29.08 -3.28
N ASN A 51 -8.87 29.42 -2.64
CA ASN A 51 -8.46 28.93 -1.31
C ASN A 51 -8.23 27.41 -1.20
N LEU A 52 -8.22 26.65 -2.31
CA LEU A 52 -7.91 25.25 -2.32
C LEU A 52 -6.48 24.98 -2.81
N THR A 53 -5.88 23.91 -2.31
CA THR A 53 -4.65 23.36 -2.85
C THR A 53 -4.97 22.21 -3.80
N ILE A 54 -4.45 22.29 -5.02
CA ILE A 54 -4.59 21.25 -6.04
C ILE A 54 -3.33 20.41 -6.03
N LEU A 55 -3.51 19.11 -5.79
CA LEU A 55 -2.45 18.11 -5.80
C LEU A 55 -2.58 17.19 -7.01
N PRO A 56 -1.50 16.58 -7.49
CA PRO A 56 -1.60 15.43 -8.40
C PRO A 56 -2.47 14.33 -7.81
N GLY A 57 -3.13 13.55 -8.67
CA GLY A 57 -3.90 12.38 -8.23
C GLY A 57 -3.00 11.40 -7.46
N ILE A 58 -3.43 10.99 -6.28
CA ILE A 58 -2.65 10.16 -5.36
C ILE A 58 -2.94 8.70 -5.65
N ILE A 59 -1.88 7.88 -5.66
CA ILE A 59 -1.94 6.43 -5.86
C ILE A 59 -1.68 5.75 -4.53
N ASP A 60 -2.63 4.90 -4.08
CA ASP A 60 -2.40 4.00 -2.97
C ASP A 60 -1.96 2.64 -3.49
N THR A 61 -0.74 2.26 -3.19
CA THR A 61 -0.08 1.07 -3.75
C THR A 61 -0.44 -0.23 -3.04
N GLN A 62 -1.19 -0.15 -1.94
CA GLN A 62 -1.50 -1.33 -1.13
C GLN A 62 -2.88 -1.21 -0.47
N VAL A 63 -3.89 -1.86 -1.07
CA VAL A 63 -5.24 -1.97 -0.49
C VAL A 63 -5.76 -3.41 -0.55
N HIS A 64 -6.67 -3.78 0.37
CA HIS A 64 -7.32 -5.08 0.47
C HIS A 64 -8.84 -4.90 0.51
N PHE A 65 -9.48 -4.73 -0.65
CA PHE A 65 -10.94 -4.50 -0.78
C PHE A 65 -11.79 -5.78 -0.66
N ARG A 66 -11.26 -6.82 -0.12
CA ARG A 66 -11.96 -8.04 0.30
C ARG A 66 -12.79 -8.79 -0.75
N GLU A 67 -12.99 -8.27 -1.95
CA GLU A 67 -13.72 -8.92 -3.04
C GLU A 67 -12.77 -9.51 -4.10
N PRO A 68 -13.00 -10.78 -4.49
CA PRO A 68 -14.07 -11.70 -4.09
C PRO A 68 -13.85 -12.30 -2.68
N GLY A 69 -14.97 -12.67 -2.05
CA GLY A 69 -14.98 -13.47 -0.82
C GLY A 69 -15.68 -12.77 0.34
N SER A 70 -15.03 -11.85 1.05
CA SER A 70 -15.58 -11.20 2.26
C SER A 70 -16.25 -9.86 1.94
N THR A 71 -17.21 -9.86 1.02
CA THR A 71 -17.92 -8.66 0.56
C THR A 71 -18.85 -8.04 1.61
N ASP A 72 -19.14 -8.78 2.67
CA ASP A 72 -19.83 -8.30 3.87
C ASP A 72 -18.95 -7.34 4.72
N VAL A 73 -17.63 -7.43 4.58
CA VAL A 73 -16.68 -6.51 5.21
C VAL A 73 -16.45 -5.28 4.32
N GLU A 74 -16.11 -5.50 3.05
CA GLU A 74 -15.93 -4.47 2.04
C GLU A 74 -15.92 -5.11 0.65
N ASP A 75 -16.45 -4.40 -0.35
CA ASP A 75 -16.37 -4.76 -1.75
C ASP A 75 -15.56 -3.74 -2.58
N LEU A 76 -15.33 -4.03 -3.85
CA LEU A 76 -14.58 -3.16 -4.75
C LEU A 76 -15.26 -1.79 -4.94
N GLU A 77 -16.59 -1.74 -4.88
CA GLU A 77 -17.34 -0.51 -5.02
C GLU A 77 -17.19 0.39 -3.79
N SER A 78 -17.47 -0.13 -2.60
CA SER A 78 -17.38 0.61 -1.34
C SER A 78 -15.96 1.05 -1.00
N GLY A 79 -14.97 0.15 -1.21
CA GLY A 79 -13.56 0.48 -1.00
C GLY A 79 -13.06 1.58 -1.93
N SER A 80 -13.44 1.54 -3.23
CA SER A 80 -13.05 2.59 -4.17
C SER A 80 -13.77 3.92 -3.92
N LYS A 81 -15.01 3.91 -3.41
CA LYS A 81 -15.69 5.11 -2.92
C LYS A 81 -14.92 5.74 -1.74
N ALA A 82 -14.52 4.92 -0.77
CA ALA A 82 -13.71 5.37 0.36
C ALA A 82 -12.38 5.98 -0.11
N ALA A 83 -11.72 5.37 -1.10
CA ALA A 83 -10.51 5.88 -1.72
C ALA A 83 -10.71 7.29 -2.29
N VAL A 84 -11.72 7.49 -3.13
CA VAL A 84 -12.02 8.79 -3.76
C VAL A 84 -12.38 9.85 -2.72
N ILE A 85 -13.19 9.51 -1.72
CA ILE A 85 -13.54 10.42 -0.62
C ILE A 85 -12.29 10.83 0.18
N GLY A 86 -11.33 9.90 0.31
CA GLY A 86 -10.03 10.15 0.94
C GLY A 86 -9.03 10.94 0.07
N GLY A 87 -9.35 11.23 -1.20
CA GLY A 87 -8.45 11.93 -2.13
C GLY A 87 -7.53 11.01 -2.95
N ILE A 88 -7.75 9.69 -2.90
CA ILE A 88 -7.03 8.69 -3.69
C ILE A 88 -7.70 8.56 -5.06
N THR A 89 -6.93 8.67 -6.14
CA THR A 89 -7.43 8.57 -7.52
C THR A 89 -7.10 7.25 -8.20
N SER A 90 -6.19 6.48 -7.63
CA SER A 90 -5.79 5.16 -8.16
C SER A 90 -5.40 4.23 -7.02
N VAL A 91 -5.70 2.95 -7.16
CA VAL A 91 -5.38 1.92 -6.16
C VAL A 91 -4.73 0.70 -6.79
N PHE A 92 -3.82 0.05 -6.06
CA PHE A 92 -3.29 -1.28 -6.38
C PHE A 92 -3.79 -2.27 -5.33
N GLU A 93 -4.65 -3.20 -5.76
CA GLU A 93 -5.38 -4.09 -4.86
C GLU A 93 -4.71 -5.46 -4.78
N MET A 94 -4.62 -5.98 -3.57
CA MET A 94 -3.88 -7.17 -3.20
C MET A 94 -4.62 -8.47 -3.54
N PRO A 95 -3.88 -9.59 -3.78
CA PRO A 95 -4.47 -10.83 -4.32
C PRO A 95 -5.02 -11.79 -3.26
N ASN A 96 -4.89 -11.51 -1.97
CA ASN A 96 -5.29 -12.41 -0.88
C ASN A 96 -6.79 -12.36 -0.58
N THR A 97 -7.57 -12.58 -1.61
CA THR A 97 -9.04 -12.72 -1.62
C THR A 97 -9.46 -14.19 -1.54
N ASN A 98 -10.74 -14.49 -1.62
CA ASN A 98 -11.26 -15.86 -1.64
C ASN A 98 -12.26 -16.04 -2.80
N PRO A 99 -11.87 -16.74 -3.90
CA PRO A 99 -10.56 -17.34 -4.12
C PRO A 99 -9.43 -16.31 -4.27
N PRO A 100 -8.16 -16.72 -4.05
CA PRO A 100 -7.02 -15.81 -4.22
C PRO A 100 -6.76 -15.52 -5.71
N THR A 101 -6.32 -14.29 -6.02
CA THR A 101 -5.99 -13.85 -7.38
C THR A 101 -4.59 -14.35 -7.78
N SER A 102 -4.43 -15.68 -7.94
CA SER A 102 -3.13 -16.34 -8.17
C SER A 102 -3.07 -17.17 -9.46
N ASN A 103 -4.03 -17.01 -10.35
CA ASN A 103 -4.06 -17.57 -11.69
C ASN A 103 -4.83 -16.63 -12.64
N HIS A 104 -4.66 -16.82 -13.95
CA HIS A 104 -5.28 -15.98 -14.97
C HIS A 104 -6.82 -15.97 -14.91
N THR A 105 -7.44 -17.09 -14.57
CA THR A 105 -8.90 -17.20 -14.47
C THR A 105 -9.44 -16.29 -13.36
N GLU A 106 -8.90 -16.37 -12.16
CA GLU A 106 -9.33 -15.56 -11.02
C GLU A 106 -8.94 -14.09 -11.20
N PHE A 107 -7.81 -13.83 -11.87
CA PHE A 107 -7.42 -12.46 -12.21
C PHE A 107 -8.43 -11.80 -13.17
N ASN A 108 -8.80 -12.49 -14.24
CA ASN A 108 -9.78 -11.97 -15.22
C ASN A 108 -11.19 -11.84 -14.61
N LYS A 109 -11.59 -12.74 -13.72
CA LYS A 109 -12.84 -12.61 -12.96
C LYS A 109 -12.83 -11.32 -12.12
N LYS A 110 -11.73 -11.07 -11.41
CA LYS A 110 -11.58 -9.86 -10.57
C LYS A 110 -11.63 -8.59 -11.41
N LEU A 111 -10.97 -8.55 -12.57
CA LEU A 111 -11.09 -7.45 -13.52
C LEU A 111 -12.55 -7.23 -13.95
N SER A 112 -13.27 -8.31 -14.22
CA SER A 112 -14.69 -8.25 -14.61
C SER A 112 -15.59 -7.73 -13.49
N LEU A 113 -15.31 -8.10 -12.23
CA LEU A 113 -16.00 -7.58 -11.05
C LEU A 113 -15.74 -6.08 -10.83
N ALA A 114 -14.56 -5.59 -11.15
CA ALA A 114 -14.18 -4.19 -10.99
C ALA A 114 -14.79 -3.28 -12.08
N LYS A 115 -14.99 -3.84 -13.28
CA LYS A 115 -15.42 -3.08 -14.46
C LYS A 115 -16.75 -2.37 -14.21
N ASN A 116 -16.76 -1.03 -14.43
CA ASN A 116 -17.91 -0.15 -14.25
C ASN A 116 -18.46 -0.06 -12.81
N ARG A 117 -17.71 -0.54 -11.81
CA ARG A 117 -18.05 -0.46 -10.39
C ARG A 117 -17.06 0.37 -9.58
N MET A 118 -15.78 0.33 -9.95
CA MET A 118 -14.76 1.11 -9.25
C MET A 118 -14.89 2.60 -9.55
N PHE A 119 -14.75 3.43 -8.52
CA PHE A 119 -14.85 4.89 -8.61
C PHE A 119 -13.48 5.56 -8.87
N CYS A 120 -12.39 4.84 -8.70
CA CYS A 120 -11.02 5.30 -9.00
C CYS A 120 -10.37 4.38 -10.06
N ASN A 121 -9.22 4.78 -10.58
CA ASN A 121 -8.39 3.89 -11.39
C ASN A 121 -7.88 2.73 -10.54
N TYR A 122 -7.69 1.58 -11.14
CA TYR A 122 -7.29 0.38 -10.42
C TYR A 122 -6.37 -0.52 -11.22
N ALA A 123 -5.53 -1.24 -10.51
CA ALA A 123 -4.80 -2.40 -11.01
C ALA A 123 -4.70 -3.44 -9.89
N PHE A 124 -4.44 -4.70 -10.26
CA PHE A 124 -4.42 -5.81 -9.33
C PHE A 124 -3.05 -6.45 -9.27
N TYR A 125 -2.64 -6.89 -8.08
CA TYR A 125 -1.50 -7.77 -7.94
C TYR A 125 -1.86 -9.22 -8.28
N PHE A 126 -0.91 -9.90 -8.88
CA PHE A 126 -0.98 -11.35 -9.07
C PHE A 126 -0.30 -12.04 -7.89
N GLY A 127 -1.00 -12.93 -7.19
CA GLY A 127 -0.48 -13.63 -6.03
C GLY A 127 0.53 -14.71 -6.40
N ALA A 128 1.74 -14.64 -5.85
CA ALA A 128 2.75 -15.68 -6.04
C ALA A 128 2.44 -16.91 -5.19
N THR A 129 2.65 -18.09 -5.78
CA THR A 129 2.66 -19.39 -5.11
C THR A 129 3.80 -20.25 -5.67
N PRO A 130 4.23 -21.31 -4.96
CA PRO A 130 5.22 -22.23 -5.53
C PRO A 130 4.76 -22.94 -6.82
N GLN A 131 3.45 -22.99 -7.07
CA GLN A 131 2.84 -23.72 -8.19
C GLN A 131 2.65 -22.87 -9.45
N ASN A 132 2.69 -21.53 -9.36
CA ASN A 132 2.36 -20.65 -10.49
C ASN A 132 3.57 -19.91 -11.09
N ILE A 133 4.78 -20.39 -10.87
CA ILE A 133 6.04 -19.74 -11.32
C ILE A 133 6.04 -19.50 -12.83
N ASP A 134 5.46 -20.37 -13.62
CA ASP A 134 5.43 -20.23 -15.09
C ASP A 134 4.45 -19.13 -15.54
N ASP A 135 3.40 -18.86 -14.78
CA ASP A 135 2.53 -17.71 -15.01
C ASP A 135 3.25 -16.39 -14.73
N LEU A 136 4.08 -16.34 -13.68
CA LEU A 136 4.81 -15.12 -13.29
C LEU A 136 5.75 -14.61 -14.39
N LYS A 137 6.25 -15.49 -15.26
CA LYS A 137 7.10 -15.14 -16.41
C LYS A 137 6.36 -14.33 -17.49
N LYS A 138 5.03 -14.46 -17.55
CA LYS A 138 4.20 -13.96 -18.66
C LYS A 138 3.30 -12.77 -18.29
N LEU A 139 3.48 -12.20 -17.09
CA LEU A 139 2.57 -11.16 -16.58
C LEU A 139 2.72 -9.80 -17.27
N ASN A 140 3.77 -9.58 -18.07
CA ASN A 140 3.92 -8.30 -18.79
C ASN A 140 2.73 -8.01 -19.70
N ASP A 141 2.17 -9.03 -20.33
CA ASP A 141 1.05 -8.90 -21.28
C ASP A 141 -0.32 -9.01 -20.60
N LEU A 142 -0.35 -9.20 -19.28
CA LEU A 142 -1.60 -9.26 -18.52
C LEU A 142 -2.10 -7.86 -18.19
N GLU A 143 -3.11 -7.41 -18.92
CA GLU A 143 -3.74 -6.11 -18.72
C GLU A 143 -4.28 -5.96 -17.28
N GLY A 144 -4.10 -4.78 -16.68
CA GLY A 144 -4.53 -4.51 -15.31
C GLY A 144 -3.66 -5.13 -14.21
N CYS A 145 -2.57 -5.85 -14.57
CA CYS A 145 -1.63 -6.38 -13.59
C CYS A 145 -0.55 -5.36 -13.25
N CYS A 146 -0.51 -4.86 -12.00
CA CYS A 146 0.50 -3.91 -11.54
C CYS A 146 1.80 -4.58 -11.06
N GLY A 147 1.76 -5.83 -10.63
CA GLY A 147 2.92 -6.51 -10.07
C GLY A 147 2.59 -7.89 -9.50
N VAL A 148 3.57 -8.49 -8.88
CA VAL A 148 3.44 -9.76 -8.17
C VAL A 148 3.45 -9.49 -6.66
N LYS A 149 2.53 -10.10 -5.92
CA LYS A 149 2.54 -10.08 -4.45
C LYS A 149 3.10 -11.38 -3.91
N LEU A 150 4.11 -11.26 -3.07
CA LEU A 150 4.74 -12.37 -2.34
C LEU A 150 4.52 -12.19 -0.83
N PHE A 151 4.02 -13.22 -0.16
CA PHE A 151 3.97 -13.31 1.30
C PHE A 151 5.07 -14.25 1.77
N ALA A 152 6.19 -13.70 2.26
CA ALA A 152 7.31 -14.48 2.78
C ALA A 152 7.07 -14.96 4.23
N GLY A 153 6.16 -14.34 4.94
CA GLY A 153 5.64 -14.74 6.24
C GLY A 153 4.12 -14.74 6.27
N SER A 154 3.54 -15.51 7.17
CA SER A 154 2.10 -15.64 7.32
C SER A 154 1.45 -14.33 7.78
N SER A 155 0.40 -13.94 7.05
CA SER A 155 -0.46 -12.80 7.34
C SER A 155 -1.91 -13.22 7.08
N THR A 156 -2.74 -12.37 6.50
CA THR A 156 -4.12 -12.70 6.14
C THR A 156 -4.18 -13.44 4.81
N GLY A 157 -4.86 -14.59 4.76
CA GLY A 157 -5.03 -15.41 3.55
C GLY A 157 -4.10 -16.63 3.51
N ASN A 158 -4.00 -17.29 2.35
CA ASN A 158 -3.35 -18.57 2.14
C ASN A 158 -2.26 -18.57 1.06
N LEU A 159 -1.67 -17.41 0.75
CA LEU A 159 -0.64 -17.22 -0.28
C LEU A 159 0.79 -17.25 0.30
N LEU A 160 1.06 -18.05 1.33
CA LEU A 160 2.37 -18.12 1.96
C LEU A 160 3.39 -18.84 1.06
N VAL A 161 4.55 -18.19 0.85
CA VAL A 161 5.75 -18.76 0.20
C VAL A 161 6.92 -18.60 1.16
N LYS A 162 7.19 -19.57 2.01
CA LYS A 162 8.18 -19.45 3.10
C LYS A 162 9.57 -19.99 2.73
N ASP A 163 9.62 -21.00 1.86
CA ASP A 163 10.87 -21.67 1.52
C ASP A 163 11.76 -20.79 0.66
N GLU A 164 13.02 -20.62 1.02
CA GLU A 164 13.97 -19.74 0.34
C GLU A 164 14.09 -20.05 -1.16
N LYS A 165 14.10 -21.35 -1.53
CA LYS A 165 14.16 -21.78 -2.94
C LYS A 165 12.94 -21.34 -3.73
N ASP A 166 11.76 -21.32 -3.12
CA ASP A 166 10.53 -20.89 -3.79
C ASP A 166 10.45 -19.36 -3.86
N ILE A 167 10.86 -18.64 -2.80
CA ILE A 167 11.05 -17.19 -2.83
C ILE A 167 12.02 -16.80 -3.96
N GLU A 168 13.15 -17.52 -4.08
CA GLU A 168 14.14 -17.31 -5.14
C GLU A 168 13.54 -17.53 -6.53
N LYS A 169 12.76 -18.59 -6.74
CA LYS A 169 12.06 -18.83 -8.01
C LYS A 169 11.05 -17.71 -8.33
N VAL A 170 10.26 -17.27 -7.36
CA VAL A 170 9.31 -16.16 -7.55
C VAL A 170 10.04 -14.90 -8.00
N ILE A 171 11.06 -14.46 -7.27
CA ILE A 171 11.79 -13.22 -7.56
C ILE A 171 12.53 -13.34 -8.90
N SER A 172 13.25 -14.43 -9.13
CA SER A 172 14.08 -14.60 -10.34
C SER A 172 13.24 -14.73 -11.63
N ASN A 173 12.05 -15.34 -11.56
CA ASN A 173 11.22 -15.60 -12.73
C ASN A 173 10.13 -14.55 -12.98
N SER A 174 9.82 -13.69 -12.01
CA SER A 174 8.80 -12.67 -12.24
C SER A 174 9.20 -11.70 -13.37
N SER A 175 8.27 -11.45 -14.30
CA SER A 175 8.40 -10.45 -15.35
C SER A 175 8.00 -9.05 -14.88
N LYS A 176 7.36 -8.92 -13.73
CA LYS A 176 6.97 -7.66 -13.09
C LYS A 176 7.65 -7.49 -11.73
N ILE A 177 7.59 -6.29 -11.17
CA ILE A 177 8.08 -6.02 -9.81
C ILE A 177 7.39 -6.95 -8.81
N VAL A 178 8.15 -7.46 -7.84
CA VAL A 178 7.63 -8.30 -6.76
C VAL A 178 7.51 -7.46 -5.51
N SER A 179 6.27 -7.26 -5.04
CA SER A 179 5.95 -6.56 -3.79
C SER A 179 5.81 -7.58 -2.66
N ILE A 180 6.55 -7.39 -1.57
CA ILE A 180 6.82 -8.45 -0.60
C ILE A 180 6.34 -8.04 0.79
N HIS A 181 5.43 -8.85 1.38
CA HIS A 181 5.23 -8.87 2.82
C HIS A 181 6.41 -9.61 3.45
N SER A 182 7.32 -8.87 4.06
CA SER A 182 8.65 -9.35 4.44
C SER A 182 8.73 -9.63 5.93
N GLU A 183 8.25 -10.80 6.34
CA GLU A 183 8.48 -11.37 7.68
C GLU A 183 8.95 -12.83 7.54
N ASP A 184 9.84 -13.28 8.41
CA ASP A 184 10.43 -14.62 8.38
C ASP A 184 9.51 -15.62 9.08
N GLU A 185 8.94 -16.57 8.33
CA GLU A 185 7.97 -17.53 8.85
C GLU A 185 8.55 -18.46 9.91
N ASP A 186 9.82 -18.86 9.78
CA ASP A 186 10.46 -19.74 10.75
C ASP A 186 10.66 -19.03 12.09
N ILE A 187 11.09 -17.76 12.04
CA ILE A 187 11.19 -16.92 13.24
C ILE A 187 9.80 -16.68 13.84
N LEU A 188 8.78 -16.39 13.03
CA LEU A 188 7.40 -16.25 13.51
C LEU A 188 6.93 -17.50 14.26
N ASN A 189 7.21 -18.69 13.72
CA ASN A 189 6.84 -19.97 14.34
C ASN A 189 7.57 -20.19 15.67
N LEU A 190 8.89 -19.96 15.73
CA LEU A 190 9.70 -20.05 16.96
C LEU A 190 9.21 -19.07 18.03
N ARG A 191 8.71 -17.93 17.63
CA ARG A 191 8.27 -16.86 18.53
C ARG A 191 6.82 -16.92 18.97
N LYS A 192 6.02 -17.87 18.46
CA LYS A 192 4.63 -18.09 18.93
C LYS A 192 4.50 -18.21 20.45
N LYS A 193 5.55 -18.68 21.13
CA LYS A 193 5.63 -18.75 22.58
C LYS A 193 5.48 -17.40 23.32
N PHE A 194 5.66 -16.27 22.62
CA PHE A 194 5.48 -14.93 23.19
C PHE A 194 4.05 -14.40 23.07
N ILE A 195 3.16 -15.13 22.37
CA ILE A 195 1.75 -14.79 22.31
C ILE A 195 1.13 -14.96 23.72
N LYS A 196 0.55 -13.89 24.23
CA LYS A 196 -0.20 -13.92 25.48
C LYS A 196 -1.68 -13.80 25.15
N LYS A 197 -2.44 -14.86 25.42
CA LYS A 197 -3.89 -14.88 25.21
C LYS A 197 -4.55 -13.68 25.91
N GLY A 198 -5.45 -12.98 25.21
CA GLY A 198 -6.13 -11.79 25.70
C GLY A 198 -5.30 -10.50 25.74
N ASP A 199 -4.00 -10.57 25.45
CA ASP A 199 -3.09 -9.41 25.52
C ASP A 199 -2.48 -9.10 24.14
N VAL A 200 -3.12 -8.21 23.39
CA VAL A 200 -2.63 -7.76 22.07
C VAL A 200 -1.31 -7.00 22.16
N SER A 201 -0.92 -6.47 23.31
CA SER A 201 0.38 -5.80 23.50
C SER A 201 1.55 -6.77 23.35
N SER A 202 1.29 -8.08 23.38
CA SER A 202 2.28 -9.12 23.08
C SER A 202 2.54 -9.34 21.59
N HIS A 203 1.72 -8.75 20.69
CA HIS A 203 1.85 -8.92 19.25
C HIS A 203 3.21 -8.49 18.67
N PRO A 204 3.80 -7.33 19.04
CA PRO A 204 5.14 -6.94 18.63
C PRO A 204 6.25 -7.86 19.16
N PHE A 205 6.04 -8.53 20.29
CA PHE A 205 7.01 -9.49 20.82
C PHE A 205 6.98 -10.80 20.04
N TRP A 206 5.83 -11.21 19.55
CA TRP A 206 5.74 -12.35 18.63
C TRP A 206 6.35 -12.02 17.27
N ARG A 207 5.88 -10.97 16.61
CA ARG A 207 6.32 -10.50 15.30
C ARG A 207 7.39 -9.42 15.49
N ASN A 208 8.57 -9.79 16.01
CA ASN A 208 9.58 -8.81 16.38
C ASN A 208 10.38 -8.28 15.19
N GLU A 209 11.30 -7.39 15.48
CA GLU A 209 12.14 -6.71 14.49
C GLU A 209 12.98 -7.69 13.68
N GLU A 210 13.45 -8.76 14.31
CA GLU A 210 14.27 -9.79 13.63
C GLU A 210 13.46 -10.57 12.60
N CYS A 211 12.13 -10.78 12.83
CA CYS A 211 11.26 -11.40 11.85
C CYS A 211 11.23 -10.60 10.54
N ALA A 212 11.11 -9.27 10.63
CA ALA A 212 11.12 -8.38 9.50
C ALA A 212 12.51 -8.32 8.85
N MET A 213 13.55 -8.05 9.64
CA MET A 213 14.92 -7.85 9.16
C MET A 213 15.51 -9.10 8.50
N SER A 214 15.29 -10.31 9.06
CA SER A 214 15.76 -11.57 8.47
C SER A 214 15.21 -11.77 7.07
N SER A 215 13.89 -11.64 6.90
CA SER A 215 13.23 -11.76 5.61
C SER A 215 13.71 -10.69 4.63
N THR A 216 13.76 -9.42 5.06
CA THR A 216 14.18 -8.29 4.22
C THR A 216 15.60 -8.49 3.69
N ARG A 217 16.55 -8.93 4.53
CA ARG A 217 17.92 -9.28 4.09
C ARG A 217 17.92 -10.38 3.03
N ARG A 218 17.10 -11.41 3.24
CA ARG A 218 17.00 -12.57 2.34
C ARG A 218 16.48 -12.16 0.96
N VAL A 219 15.35 -11.45 0.90
CA VAL A 219 14.75 -11.06 -0.38
C VAL A 219 15.59 -10.05 -1.15
N VAL A 220 16.27 -9.13 -0.47
CA VAL A 220 17.20 -8.17 -1.10
C VAL A 220 18.39 -8.89 -1.70
N LYS A 221 19.03 -9.83 -0.98
CA LYS A 221 20.15 -10.63 -1.53
C LYS A 221 19.75 -11.44 -2.76
N ILE A 222 18.54 -12.00 -2.77
CA ILE A 222 18.00 -12.70 -3.94
C ILE A 222 17.80 -11.73 -5.09
N ALA A 223 17.18 -10.58 -4.85
CA ALA A 223 16.95 -9.56 -5.87
C ALA A 223 18.27 -9.07 -6.51
N GLU A 224 19.30 -8.83 -5.70
CA GLU A 224 20.66 -8.48 -6.20
C GLU A 224 21.25 -9.59 -7.07
N ARG A 225 21.22 -10.85 -6.58
CA ARG A 225 21.78 -12.01 -7.33
C ARG A 225 21.20 -12.15 -8.72
N TYR A 226 19.90 -11.86 -8.89
CA TYR A 226 19.18 -11.99 -10.15
C TYR A 226 18.95 -10.68 -10.88
N ASN A 227 19.50 -9.57 -10.38
CA ASN A 227 19.28 -8.21 -10.91
C ASN A 227 17.78 -7.91 -11.13
N LYS A 228 16.97 -8.20 -10.13
CA LYS A 228 15.52 -8.00 -10.16
C LYS A 228 15.12 -6.82 -9.30
N LYS A 229 14.07 -6.11 -9.74
CA LYS A 229 13.44 -5.07 -8.93
C LYS A 229 12.43 -5.68 -7.98
N ILE A 230 12.53 -5.31 -6.70
CA ILE A 230 11.55 -5.68 -5.68
C ILE A 230 11.04 -4.44 -4.93
N HIS A 231 9.89 -4.60 -4.31
CA HIS A 231 9.32 -3.60 -3.41
C HIS A 231 9.02 -4.22 -2.04
N VAL A 232 9.59 -3.67 -0.99
CA VAL A 232 9.33 -4.12 0.39
C VAL A 232 8.18 -3.32 0.95
N LEU A 233 7.07 -3.98 1.19
CA LEU A 233 5.84 -3.38 1.69
C LEU A 233 5.97 -3.02 3.18
N HIS A 234 5.26 -1.98 3.62
CA HIS A 234 5.02 -1.60 5.02
C HIS A 234 6.23 -1.81 5.94
N VAL A 235 7.38 -1.25 5.60
CA VAL A 235 8.60 -1.29 6.43
C VAL A 235 8.33 -0.64 7.79
N THR A 236 8.75 -1.31 8.88
CA THR A 236 8.40 -0.90 10.23
C THR A 236 9.57 -0.66 11.17
N THR A 237 10.77 -1.13 10.84
CA THR A 237 11.91 -1.08 11.76
C THR A 237 12.98 -0.11 11.31
N LYS A 238 13.68 0.45 12.30
CA LYS A 238 14.87 1.29 12.09
C LYS A 238 15.94 0.54 11.30
N GLU A 239 16.15 -0.71 11.67
CA GLU A 239 17.17 -1.58 11.09
C GLU A 239 16.90 -1.88 9.61
N GLU A 240 15.62 -2.09 9.24
CA GLU A 240 15.23 -2.25 7.84
C GLU A 240 15.50 -0.97 7.04
N VAL A 241 15.14 0.21 7.57
CA VAL A 241 15.39 1.49 6.90
C VAL A 241 16.89 1.71 6.68
N GLU A 242 17.72 1.52 7.71
CA GLU A 242 19.19 1.65 7.62
C GLU A 242 19.80 0.66 6.62
N PHE A 243 19.23 -0.52 6.50
CA PHE A 243 19.67 -1.52 5.53
C PHE A 243 19.23 -1.14 4.12
N LEU A 244 17.93 -0.90 3.90
CA LEU A 244 17.34 -0.63 2.59
C LEU A 244 17.86 0.67 1.94
N SER A 245 18.24 1.66 2.74
CA SER A 245 18.81 2.93 2.24
C SER A 245 20.06 2.75 1.36
N ARG A 246 20.72 1.59 1.44
CA ARG A 246 21.93 1.24 0.67
C ARG A 246 21.62 0.68 -0.72
N TYR A 247 20.35 0.38 -1.02
CA TYR A 247 19.92 -0.38 -2.20
C TYR A 247 19.02 0.43 -3.15
N LYS A 248 19.14 1.75 -3.15
CA LYS A 248 18.35 2.63 -4.04
C LYS A 248 18.49 2.21 -5.51
N GLY A 249 17.36 2.10 -6.18
CA GLY A 249 17.25 1.79 -7.62
C GLY A 249 16.73 0.38 -7.93
N ASN A 250 17.23 -0.65 -7.29
CA ASN A 250 16.73 -2.02 -7.48
C ASN A 250 15.73 -2.45 -6.39
N VAL A 251 15.83 -1.84 -5.21
CA VAL A 251 14.92 -2.10 -4.09
C VAL A 251 14.23 -0.81 -3.73
N SER A 252 12.91 -0.82 -3.77
CA SER A 252 12.07 0.25 -3.23
C SER A 252 11.32 -0.25 -2.00
N PHE A 253 10.86 0.67 -1.15
CA PHE A 253 10.05 0.31 0.00
C PHE A 253 9.02 1.40 0.35
N GLU A 254 7.97 0.98 1.02
CA GLU A 254 6.92 1.86 1.50
C GLU A 254 6.78 1.85 3.01
N ILE A 255 6.18 2.92 3.52
CA ILE A 255 5.81 3.10 4.93
C ILE A 255 4.31 3.36 4.99
N THR A 256 3.64 2.95 6.07
CA THR A 256 2.21 3.22 6.22
C THR A 256 1.93 4.38 7.16
N PRO A 257 0.82 5.11 6.97
CA PRO A 257 0.40 6.17 7.88
C PRO A 257 0.21 5.69 9.33
N GLN A 258 -0.20 4.43 9.53
CA GLN A 258 -0.39 3.83 10.83
C GLN A 258 0.92 3.76 11.61
N HIS A 259 2.00 3.29 10.97
CA HIS A 259 3.33 3.21 11.59
C HIS A 259 3.96 4.58 11.82
N LEU A 260 3.57 5.59 11.03
CA LEU A 260 3.99 6.98 11.23
C LEU A 260 3.26 7.69 12.37
N THR A 261 2.02 7.27 12.66
CA THR A 261 1.12 7.96 13.60
C THR A 261 1.08 7.30 14.96
N LEU A 262 1.07 5.96 14.99
CA LEU A 262 0.92 5.17 16.20
C LEU A 262 2.28 4.67 16.71
N SER A 263 2.39 4.45 18.01
CA SER A 263 3.59 3.84 18.62
C SER A 263 3.23 2.92 19.78
N ALA A 264 3.94 1.77 19.87
CA ALA A 264 3.85 0.86 20.99
C ALA A 264 4.63 1.42 22.19
N PRO A 265 4.23 1.10 23.44
CA PRO A 265 3.08 0.30 23.82
C PRO A 265 1.75 1.10 23.89
N HIS A 266 1.81 2.42 23.67
CA HIS A 266 0.69 3.34 23.91
C HIS A 266 -0.54 3.00 23.05
N CYS A 267 -0.35 2.73 21.76
CA CYS A 267 -1.45 2.40 20.85
C CYS A 267 -2.22 1.14 21.29
N TYR A 268 -1.53 0.11 21.75
CA TYR A 268 -2.20 -1.11 22.24
C TYR A 268 -2.96 -0.90 23.55
N LYS A 269 -2.47 -0.02 24.43
CA LYS A 269 -3.19 0.34 25.66
C LYS A 269 -4.47 1.13 25.36
N LEU A 270 -4.42 2.02 24.36
CA LEU A 270 -5.53 2.90 24.02
C LEU A 270 -6.57 2.22 23.11
N LEU A 271 -6.10 1.52 22.08
CA LEU A 271 -6.94 1.00 20.99
C LEU A 271 -7.15 -0.52 21.05
N GLY A 272 -6.38 -1.22 21.90
CA GLY A 272 -6.46 -2.67 21.99
C GLY A 272 -6.23 -3.34 20.64
N SER A 273 -7.08 -4.28 20.29
CA SER A 273 -7.04 -5.03 19.03
C SER A 273 -7.29 -4.18 17.78
N LEU A 274 -7.85 -2.97 17.91
CA LEU A 274 -7.98 -2.06 16.77
C LEU A 274 -6.63 -1.59 16.24
N ALA A 275 -5.57 -1.61 17.06
CA ALA A 275 -4.20 -1.31 16.64
C ALA A 275 -3.41 -2.52 16.09
N GLN A 276 -4.03 -3.70 16.04
CA GLN A 276 -3.37 -4.92 15.56
C GLN A 276 -3.32 -4.96 14.05
N MET A 277 -2.09 -4.99 13.49
CA MET A 277 -1.79 -5.18 12.07
C MET A 277 -0.48 -5.96 11.88
N ASN A 278 -0.17 -6.37 10.68
CA ASN A 278 1.06 -7.09 10.30
C ASN A 278 1.82 -6.35 9.19
N PRO A 279 3.10 -5.99 9.43
CA PRO A 279 3.84 -6.09 10.68
C PRO A 279 3.27 -5.17 11.77
N PRO A 280 3.55 -5.45 13.06
CA PRO A 280 2.94 -4.71 14.16
C PRO A 280 3.46 -3.26 14.28
N ILE A 281 2.66 -2.41 14.93
CA ILE A 281 3.10 -1.08 15.36
C ILE A 281 4.26 -1.23 16.35
N ARG A 282 5.36 -0.52 16.08
CA ARG A 282 6.61 -0.60 16.84
C ARG A 282 6.74 0.53 17.87
N GLU A 283 7.80 0.45 18.66
CA GLU A 283 8.18 1.50 19.61
C GLU A 283 8.57 2.81 18.92
N LYS A 284 8.56 3.89 19.68
CA LYS A 284 8.81 5.27 19.22
C LYS A 284 10.14 5.42 18.43
N LYS A 285 11.21 4.73 18.83
CA LYS A 285 12.51 4.76 18.12
C LYS A 285 12.41 4.35 16.64
N HIS A 286 11.54 3.39 16.32
CA HIS A 286 11.29 2.97 14.94
C HIS A 286 10.47 4.00 14.19
N GLN A 287 9.40 4.51 14.81
CA GLN A 287 8.58 5.58 14.24
C GLN A 287 9.42 6.81 13.87
N ASP A 288 10.35 7.22 14.75
CA ASP A 288 11.22 8.37 14.50
C ASP A 288 12.14 8.15 13.28
N MET A 289 12.62 6.90 13.09
CA MET A 289 13.41 6.55 11.90
C MET A 289 12.55 6.52 10.63
N LEU A 290 11.29 6.06 10.70
CA LEU A 290 10.37 6.09 9.56
C LEU A 290 10.12 7.55 9.11
N TRP A 291 9.89 8.47 10.05
CA TRP A 291 9.78 9.90 9.74
C TRP A 291 11.07 10.46 9.15
N LYS A 292 12.22 10.06 9.67
CA LYS A 292 13.51 10.45 9.10
C LYS A 292 13.65 9.95 7.66
N ALA A 293 13.26 8.71 7.37
CA ALA A 293 13.32 8.13 6.03
C ALA A 293 12.48 8.92 5.00
N ILE A 294 11.33 9.47 5.43
CA ILE A 294 10.50 10.32 4.56
C ILE A 294 11.18 11.68 4.33
N ARG A 295 11.66 12.34 5.39
CA ARG A 295 12.31 13.65 5.27
C ARG A 295 13.60 13.63 4.45
N ASP A 296 14.35 12.53 4.53
CA ASP A 296 15.62 12.35 3.83
C ASP A 296 15.43 11.76 2.41
N ASP A 297 14.19 11.60 1.93
CA ASP A 297 13.86 10.99 0.64
C ASP A 297 14.45 9.58 0.47
N VAL A 298 14.45 8.82 1.55
CA VAL A 298 14.93 7.42 1.59
C VAL A 298 13.79 6.45 1.33
N ALA A 299 12.60 6.70 1.91
CA ALA A 299 11.40 5.94 1.61
C ALA A 299 10.85 6.37 0.25
N ASP A 300 10.45 5.39 -0.57
CA ASP A 300 10.02 5.64 -1.95
C ASP A 300 8.55 6.05 -2.03
N MET A 301 7.70 5.56 -1.12
CA MET A 301 6.26 5.84 -1.13
C MET A 301 5.58 5.60 0.22
N ILE A 302 4.33 6.05 0.31
CA ILE A 302 3.43 5.79 1.42
C ILE A 302 2.24 5.02 0.90
N GLY A 303 2.04 3.79 1.36
CA GLY A 303 0.88 2.94 1.07
C GLY A 303 0.01 2.80 2.31
N SER A 304 -1.30 2.66 2.16
CA SER A 304 -2.20 2.62 3.33
C SER A 304 -2.22 1.27 4.04
N ASP A 305 -1.87 0.20 3.35
CA ASP A 305 -2.17 -1.18 3.80
C ASP A 305 -3.61 -1.28 4.32
N HIS A 306 -4.54 -0.69 3.56
CA HIS A 306 -5.96 -0.72 3.89
C HIS A 306 -6.45 -2.17 3.96
N ALA A 307 -6.70 -2.64 5.17
CA ALA A 307 -7.05 -4.03 5.45
C ALA A 307 -8.20 -4.11 6.46
N PRO A 308 -9.44 -3.79 6.05
CA PRO A 308 -10.58 -3.72 6.95
C PRO A 308 -11.01 -5.10 7.44
N HIS A 309 -11.58 -5.12 8.65
CA HIS A 309 -12.24 -6.24 9.28
C HIS A 309 -13.48 -5.73 10.00
N SER A 310 -14.49 -6.59 10.18
CA SER A 310 -15.67 -6.22 10.94
C SER A 310 -15.32 -5.86 12.38
N LEU A 311 -16.07 -4.95 12.99
CA LEU A 311 -15.89 -4.64 14.42
C LEU A 311 -16.14 -5.85 15.31
N GLN A 312 -16.98 -6.79 14.87
CA GLN A 312 -17.23 -8.04 15.58
C GLN A 312 -15.97 -8.91 15.60
N ASP A 313 -15.27 -9.03 14.47
CA ASP A 313 -14.01 -9.78 14.40
C ASP A 313 -12.89 -9.10 15.19
N LYS A 314 -12.81 -7.78 15.14
CA LYS A 314 -11.83 -7.00 15.92
C LYS A 314 -12.07 -7.06 17.43
N LYS A 315 -13.25 -7.47 17.90
CA LYS A 315 -13.57 -7.71 19.32
C LYS A 315 -13.26 -9.13 19.81
N LYS A 316 -12.86 -10.04 18.92
CA LYS A 316 -12.42 -11.39 19.33
C LYS A 316 -11.22 -11.30 20.27
N GLU A 317 -11.06 -12.29 21.12
CA GLU A 317 -9.92 -12.36 22.02
C GLU A 317 -8.62 -12.59 21.23
N TYR A 318 -7.57 -11.83 21.51
CA TYR A 318 -6.25 -12.07 20.93
C TYR A 318 -5.72 -13.46 21.35
N PRO A 319 -5.12 -14.28 20.45
CA PRO A 319 -4.71 -13.97 19.08
C PRO A 319 -5.74 -14.29 17.99
N GLN A 320 -7.00 -14.57 18.32
CA GLN A 320 -8.04 -14.87 17.32
C GLN A 320 -8.51 -13.62 16.56
N THR A 321 -8.17 -12.45 17.05
CA THR A 321 -8.43 -11.17 16.38
C THR A 321 -7.66 -11.10 15.07
N PRO A 322 -8.30 -10.77 13.94
CA PRO A 322 -7.57 -10.59 12.68
C PRO A 322 -6.71 -9.33 12.70
N SER A 323 -5.53 -9.41 12.07
CA SER A 323 -4.64 -8.28 11.87
C SER A 323 -5.03 -7.50 10.62
N GLY A 324 -5.10 -6.17 10.74
CA GLY A 324 -5.42 -5.23 9.68
C GLY A 324 -6.16 -4.01 10.22
N MET A 325 -5.94 -2.88 9.56
CA MET A 325 -6.55 -1.58 9.87
C MET A 325 -7.07 -0.94 8.58
N PRO A 326 -8.21 -0.24 8.59
CA PRO A 326 -8.61 0.58 7.45
C PRO A 326 -7.66 1.78 7.31
N GLY A 327 -7.40 2.22 6.07
CA GLY A 327 -6.44 3.29 5.82
C GLY A 327 -6.70 4.13 4.58
N VAL A 328 -7.31 3.57 3.52
CA VAL A 328 -7.43 4.24 2.20
C VAL A 328 -8.13 5.59 2.26
N GLN A 329 -9.20 5.72 3.04
CA GLN A 329 -9.93 6.99 3.18
C GLN A 329 -9.17 8.02 4.03
N THR A 330 -8.29 7.58 4.90
CA THR A 330 -7.62 8.45 5.88
C THR A 330 -6.18 8.76 5.55
N LEU A 331 -5.58 8.06 4.57
CA LEU A 331 -4.16 8.25 4.19
C LEU A 331 -3.86 9.72 3.92
N VAL A 332 -4.52 10.35 2.96
CA VAL A 332 -4.21 11.73 2.54
C VAL A 332 -4.55 12.74 3.63
N PRO A 333 -5.76 12.74 4.23
CA PRO A 333 -6.08 13.66 5.32
C PRO A 333 -5.12 13.55 6.50
N LEU A 334 -4.72 12.35 6.87
CA LEU A 334 -3.79 12.11 7.97
C LEU A 334 -2.39 12.64 7.67
N MET A 335 -1.87 12.37 6.45
CA MET A 335 -0.56 12.88 6.05
C MET A 335 -0.54 14.40 5.92
N LEU A 336 -1.61 15.01 5.38
CA LEU A 336 -1.74 16.48 5.35
C LEU A 336 -1.83 17.09 6.75
N ASN A 337 -2.49 16.41 7.69
CA ASN A 337 -2.50 16.84 9.10
C ASN A 337 -1.10 16.80 9.71
N HIS A 338 -0.29 15.80 9.38
CA HIS A 338 1.12 15.76 9.82
C HIS A 338 1.94 16.90 9.23
N VAL A 339 1.78 17.20 7.93
CA VAL A 339 2.42 18.37 7.28
C VAL A 339 2.03 19.68 7.99
N ASN A 340 0.73 19.89 8.27
CA ASN A 340 0.24 21.08 8.97
C ASN A 340 0.76 21.17 10.41
N SER A 341 1.14 20.06 11.01
CA SER A 341 1.73 19.96 12.35
C SER A 341 3.26 19.99 12.35
N ASN A 342 3.89 20.33 11.20
CA ASN A 342 5.36 20.39 11.01
C ASN A 342 6.09 19.09 11.35
N LYS A 343 5.51 17.96 10.98
CA LYS A 343 6.15 16.64 11.12
C LYS A 343 6.82 16.19 9.83
#